data_8e9b79d315d5f2443bfc0f8e8fe65971
#
_entry.id   8e9b79d315d5f2443bfc0f8e8fe65971
#
_cell.length_a   1.000
_cell.length_b   1.000
_cell.length_c   1.000
_cell.angle_alpha   90.00
_cell.angle_beta   90.00
_cell.angle_gamma   90.00
#
_symmetry.space_group_name_H-M   'P 1'
#
loop_
_entity.id
_entity.type
_entity.pdbx_description
1 polymer ?
#
loop_
_entity_poly.entity_id
_entity_poly.type
_entity_poly.pdbx_seq_one_letter_code
_entity_poly.pdbx_strand_id
1 'polypeptide(L)'
;MELPDRLAYLRDVAIGEAKRRGHATVDLAHLGMAALRLEEAEVRELLGRDAAALLERHLGPNREEFVVPQLTPAAAAALQAAADDDGTIRSLVTRVRDGLAAGPGPGPTSDKPPKAADEAPGTGEIFQGRDRLTADRTGAARQDETPPKTHTEREDLGALLAELDQLIGLIPVKQQVQEIAQVKRVANLRRQHGLPPLDEPSHLVFVGNPGTGKTTVARLLGRIYAALEVLPAGGLVEATRADLVGGYVGQTALKTREVIQKAIGGVLLIDEAYALSRYESGNDFGIEAIDTLVALMEEHRQDLVVIVAGYPAEMEHFLKTNPGLSSRFGRVIPFPDYSAEELVAIFHLMCSTSQVQPHPDLVARLDQYLGKWPRNRGFGNARLVRNVFHHILGRQALRLSGEPDVSKERLCELLADDFALEDPDPDMDFRPGQYL
;
A
#
# COMPACT_ATOMS: atom_id res chain seq x y z
N MET A 1 28.23 6.29 6.53
CA MET A 1 29.00 5.80 5.36
C MET A 1 28.22 6.29 4.15
N GLU A 2 28.72 7.34 3.51
CA GLU A 2 28.12 7.88 2.28
C GLU A 2 28.64 7.01 1.12
N LEU A 3 27.74 6.26 0.52
CA LEU A 3 27.99 5.43 -0.67
C LEU A 3 27.33 6.09 -1.88
N PRO A 4 27.91 5.99 -3.07
CA PRO A 4 27.22 6.35 -4.30
C PRO A 4 25.85 5.65 -4.40
N ASP A 5 24.86 6.31 -4.97
CA ASP A 5 23.45 5.86 -4.95
C ASP A 5 23.27 4.38 -5.40
N ARG A 6 23.96 3.97 -6.45
CA ARG A 6 23.90 2.58 -6.93
C ARG A 6 24.44 1.55 -5.92
N LEU A 7 25.54 1.87 -5.24
CA LEU A 7 26.11 0.98 -4.22
C LEU A 7 25.28 1.00 -2.93
N ALA A 8 24.68 2.14 -2.57
CA ALA A 8 23.74 2.24 -1.46
C ALA A 8 22.51 1.36 -1.71
N TYR A 9 21.93 1.41 -2.90
CA TYR A 9 20.81 0.57 -3.30
C TYR A 9 21.18 -0.93 -3.29
N LEU A 10 22.35 -1.28 -3.82
CA LEU A 10 22.81 -2.65 -3.83
C LEU A 10 23.01 -3.20 -2.40
N ARG A 11 23.57 -2.39 -1.50
CA ARG A 11 23.67 -2.74 -0.06
C ARG A 11 22.29 -3.06 0.53
N ASP A 12 21.29 -2.24 0.24
CA ASP A 12 19.95 -2.43 0.79
C ASP A 12 19.27 -3.68 0.22
N VAL A 13 19.53 -4.01 -1.05
CA VAL A 13 19.10 -5.28 -1.66
C VAL A 13 19.81 -6.47 -0.99
N ALA A 14 21.09 -6.36 -0.67
CA ALA A 14 21.85 -7.42 0.02
C ALA A 14 21.35 -7.65 1.46
N ILE A 15 20.99 -6.57 2.18
CA ILE A 15 20.34 -6.65 3.49
C ILE A 15 18.99 -7.36 3.38
N GLY A 16 18.20 -7.05 2.36
CA GLY A 16 16.94 -7.73 2.07
C GLY A 16 17.13 -9.22 1.79
N GLU A 17 18.19 -9.60 1.07
CA GLU A 17 18.52 -11.01 0.81
C GLU A 17 18.88 -11.75 2.10
N ALA A 18 19.73 -11.16 2.93
CA ALA A 18 20.12 -11.76 4.21
C ALA A 18 18.90 -11.93 5.14
N LYS A 19 17.99 -10.94 5.20
CA LYS A 19 16.73 -11.03 5.95
C LYS A 19 15.86 -12.19 5.48
N ARG A 20 15.71 -12.36 4.16
CA ARG A 20 14.90 -13.44 3.58
C ARG A 20 15.46 -14.83 3.91
N ARG A 21 16.77 -14.95 4.08
CA ARG A 21 17.45 -16.20 4.42
C ARG A 21 17.59 -16.45 5.92
N GLY A 22 17.12 -15.50 6.76
CA GLY A 22 17.26 -15.56 8.22
C GLY A 22 18.73 -15.44 8.66
N HIS A 23 19.58 -14.80 7.85
CA HIS A 23 20.99 -14.60 8.17
C HIS A 23 21.17 -13.33 9.02
N ALA A 24 21.90 -13.43 10.13
CA ALA A 24 22.19 -12.30 11.02
C ALA A 24 23.20 -11.31 10.45
N THR A 25 23.94 -11.70 9.40
CA THR A 25 24.99 -10.89 8.79
C THR A 25 24.86 -10.85 7.27
N VAL A 26 25.22 -9.69 6.70
CA VAL A 26 25.39 -9.50 5.26
C VAL A 26 26.86 -9.66 4.93
N ASP A 27 27.21 -10.70 4.21
CA ASP A 27 28.57 -11.00 3.76
C ASP A 27 28.78 -10.71 2.26
N LEU A 28 29.96 -11.02 1.75
CA LEU A 28 30.33 -10.82 0.34
C LEU A 28 29.40 -11.56 -0.63
N ALA A 29 28.92 -12.76 -0.25
CA ALA A 29 28.05 -13.55 -1.09
C ALA A 29 26.65 -12.90 -1.22
N HIS A 30 26.14 -12.26 -0.17
CA HIS A 30 24.90 -11.47 -0.25
C HIS A 30 25.05 -10.26 -1.18
N LEU A 31 26.20 -9.55 -1.13
CA LEU A 31 26.50 -8.46 -2.05
C LEU A 31 26.60 -8.96 -3.50
N GLY A 32 27.23 -10.11 -3.71
CA GLY A 32 27.33 -10.76 -5.01
C GLY A 32 25.97 -11.15 -5.57
N MET A 33 25.07 -11.72 -4.74
CA MET A 33 23.69 -12.06 -5.13
C MET A 33 22.86 -10.82 -5.43
N ALA A 34 23.04 -9.75 -4.67
CA ALA A 34 22.36 -8.47 -4.96
C ALA A 34 22.84 -7.90 -6.30
N ALA A 35 24.14 -7.91 -6.56
CA ALA A 35 24.70 -7.46 -7.84
C ALA A 35 24.20 -8.30 -9.02
N LEU A 36 24.15 -9.63 -8.88
CA LEU A 36 23.67 -10.54 -9.91
C LEU A 36 22.21 -10.25 -10.29
N ARG A 37 21.39 -9.80 -9.34
CA ARG A 37 20.00 -9.43 -9.61
C ARG A 37 19.83 -8.09 -10.31
N LEU A 38 20.74 -7.16 -10.06
CA LEU A 38 20.66 -5.81 -10.62
C LEU A 38 21.29 -5.72 -12.01
N GLU A 39 22.42 -6.38 -12.21
CA GLU A 39 23.20 -6.33 -13.46
C GLU A 39 23.70 -7.74 -13.85
N GLU A 40 22.75 -8.61 -14.19
CA GLU A 40 23.01 -10.05 -14.41
C GLU A 40 24.09 -10.32 -15.48
N ALA A 41 24.05 -9.59 -16.59
CA ALA A 41 24.99 -9.79 -17.70
C ALA A 41 26.44 -9.47 -17.29
N GLU A 42 26.66 -8.34 -16.63
CA GLU A 42 27.97 -7.88 -16.19
C GLU A 42 28.54 -8.74 -15.07
N VAL A 43 27.69 -9.15 -14.14
CA VAL A 43 28.09 -10.04 -13.03
C VAL A 43 28.45 -11.42 -13.55
N ARG A 44 27.73 -11.97 -14.54
CA ARG A 44 28.06 -13.26 -15.18
C ARG A 44 29.34 -13.20 -15.97
N GLU A 45 29.67 -12.06 -16.59
CA GLU A 45 30.97 -11.87 -17.24
C GLU A 45 32.13 -11.98 -16.25
N LEU A 46 31.98 -11.41 -15.06
CA LEU A 46 33.06 -11.37 -14.04
C LEU A 46 33.17 -12.62 -13.17
N LEU A 47 32.01 -13.23 -12.82
CA LEU A 47 31.95 -14.40 -11.93
C LEU A 47 31.81 -15.73 -12.71
N GLY A 48 31.59 -15.70 -14.01
CA GLY A 48 31.37 -16.86 -14.86
C GLY A 48 29.90 -17.27 -14.98
N ARG A 49 29.64 -18.25 -15.88
CA ARG A 49 28.25 -18.69 -16.20
C ARG A 49 27.50 -19.27 -15.02
N ASP A 50 28.19 -19.83 -14.04
CA ASP A 50 27.62 -20.46 -12.85
C ASP A 50 27.63 -19.53 -11.63
N ALA A 51 27.66 -18.20 -11.85
CA ALA A 51 27.73 -17.17 -10.80
C ALA A 51 26.74 -17.40 -9.67
N ALA A 52 25.49 -17.69 -9.97
CA ALA A 52 24.45 -17.94 -8.96
C ALA A 52 24.77 -19.16 -8.11
N ALA A 53 25.21 -20.28 -8.71
CA ALA A 53 25.57 -21.49 -7.99
C ALA A 53 26.86 -21.34 -7.14
N LEU A 54 27.76 -20.47 -7.58
CA LEU A 54 28.95 -20.11 -6.82
C LEU A 54 28.57 -19.33 -5.56
N LEU A 55 27.76 -18.33 -5.68
CA LEU A 55 27.31 -17.48 -4.58
C LEU A 55 26.43 -18.24 -3.59
N GLU A 56 25.50 -19.08 -4.07
CA GLU A 56 24.64 -19.94 -3.23
C GLU A 56 25.50 -20.89 -2.33
N ARG A 57 26.59 -21.43 -2.82
CA ARG A 57 27.46 -22.27 -2.02
C ARG A 57 28.12 -21.55 -0.85
N HIS A 58 28.29 -20.22 -0.94
CA HIS A 58 28.89 -19.40 0.12
C HIS A 58 27.85 -18.84 1.11
N LEU A 59 26.56 -18.83 0.74
CA LEU A 59 25.51 -18.29 1.61
C LEU A 59 25.09 -19.22 2.75
N GLY A 60 25.35 -20.51 2.62
CA GLY A 60 24.90 -21.49 3.62
C GLY A 60 23.37 -21.69 3.66
N PRO A 61 22.87 -22.55 4.57
CA PRO A 61 21.46 -22.87 4.65
C PRO A 61 20.64 -21.71 5.23
N ASN A 62 19.39 -21.58 4.77
CA ASN A 62 18.41 -20.65 5.32
C ASN A 62 18.10 -21.00 6.78
N ARG A 63 17.88 -19.99 7.62
CA ARG A 63 17.47 -20.11 9.03
C ARG A 63 16.07 -19.51 9.22
N GLU A 64 15.30 -20.08 10.15
CA GLU A 64 13.93 -19.62 10.42
C GLU A 64 13.85 -18.46 11.43
N GLU A 65 14.97 -17.91 11.89
CA GLU A 65 14.98 -16.84 12.89
C GLU A 65 14.88 -15.45 12.25
N PHE A 66 14.01 -14.61 12.80
CA PHE A 66 13.89 -13.21 12.39
C PHE A 66 14.98 -12.39 13.09
N VAL A 67 16.03 -12.05 12.33
CA VAL A 67 17.15 -11.24 12.82
C VAL A 67 17.31 -10.01 11.92
N VAL A 68 17.76 -8.89 12.47
CA VAL A 68 18.14 -7.70 11.70
C VAL A 68 19.59 -7.86 11.24
N PRO A 69 19.84 -8.10 9.93
CA PRO A 69 21.19 -8.38 9.45
C PRO A 69 22.11 -7.16 9.55
N GLN A 70 23.36 -7.37 9.92
CA GLN A 70 24.42 -6.36 9.92
C GLN A 70 25.50 -6.71 8.88
N LEU A 71 26.10 -5.69 8.29
CA LEU A 71 27.23 -5.89 7.37
C LEU A 71 28.41 -6.49 8.10
N THR A 72 28.98 -7.57 7.54
CA THR A 72 30.29 -8.05 8.01
C THR A 72 31.39 -7.03 7.69
N PRO A 73 32.51 -7.03 8.44
CA PRO A 73 33.62 -6.13 8.13
C PRO A 73 34.13 -6.29 6.68
N ALA A 74 34.12 -7.52 6.14
CA ALA A 74 34.50 -7.77 4.76
C ALA A 74 33.52 -7.15 3.74
N ALA A 75 32.21 -7.28 3.99
CA ALA A 75 31.19 -6.68 3.14
C ALA A 75 31.23 -5.14 3.18
N ALA A 76 31.42 -4.56 4.37
CA ALA A 76 31.57 -3.12 4.54
C ALA A 76 32.82 -2.58 3.84
N ALA A 77 33.96 -3.27 3.96
CA ALA A 77 35.20 -2.92 3.29
C ALA A 77 35.09 -3.01 1.77
N ALA A 78 34.41 -4.02 1.23
CA ALA A 78 34.20 -4.16 -0.21
C ALA A 78 33.34 -3.03 -0.78
N LEU A 79 32.28 -2.64 -0.08
CA LEU A 79 31.43 -1.51 -0.48
C LEU A 79 32.19 -0.18 -0.44
N GLN A 80 32.93 0.07 0.64
CA GLN A 80 33.71 1.30 0.78
C GLN A 80 34.80 1.39 -0.29
N ALA A 81 35.54 0.32 -0.50
CA ALA A 81 36.60 0.30 -1.50
C ALA A 81 36.07 0.41 -2.95
N ALA A 82 34.87 -0.09 -3.24
CA ALA A 82 34.22 0.13 -4.52
C ALA A 82 33.76 1.59 -4.69
N ALA A 83 33.32 2.23 -3.62
CA ALA A 83 32.94 3.65 -3.63
C ALA A 83 34.15 4.56 -3.84
N ASP A 84 35.27 4.23 -3.22
CA ASP A 84 36.53 4.99 -3.34
C ASP A 84 37.22 4.84 -4.71
N ASP A 85 36.91 3.76 -5.45
CA ASP A 85 37.44 3.48 -6.78
C ASP A 85 36.66 4.28 -7.86
N ASP A 86 35.57 3.71 -8.37
CA ASP A 86 34.75 4.34 -9.42
C ASP A 86 33.24 4.37 -9.07
N GLY A 87 32.84 3.84 -7.92
CA GLY A 87 31.46 3.77 -7.46
C GLY A 87 30.58 2.81 -8.26
N THR A 88 31.14 1.96 -9.11
CA THR A 88 30.39 1.05 -9.99
C THR A 88 30.12 -0.31 -9.35
N ILE A 89 29.07 -0.99 -9.83
CA ILE A 89 28.78 -2.39 -9.46
C ILE A 89 29.91 -3.31 -9.93
N ARG A 90 30.54 -3.01 -11.07
CA ARG A 90 31.66 -3.77 -11.62
C ARG A 90 32.85 -3.83 -10.65
N SER A 91 33.23 -2.69 -10.08
CA SER A 91 34.29 -2.60 -9.07
C SER A 91 33.95 -3.42 -7.83
N LEU A 92 32.71 -3.34 -7.33
CA LEU A 92 32.24 -4.16 -6.21
C LEU A 92 32.30 -5.66 -6.51
N VAL A 93 31.76 -6.10 -7.65
CA VAL A 93 31.73 -7.53 -8.04
C VAL A 93 33.14 -8.11 -8.15
N THR A 94 34.09 -7.35 -8.67
CA THR A 94 35.50 -7.74 -8.73
C THR A 94 36.04 -8.03 -7.32
N ARG A 95 35.76 -7.15 -6.35
CA ARG A 95 36.15 -7.31 -4.94
C ARG A 95 35.45 -8.48 -4.25
N VAL A 96 34.17 -8.70 -4.56
CA VAL A 96 33.41 -9.87 -4.07
C VAL A 96 34.07 -11.16 -4.58
N ARG A 97 34.37 -11.25 -5.88
CA ARG A 97 35.04 -12.40 -6.48
C ARG A 97 36.38 -12.68 -5.81
N ASP A 98 37.24 -11.68 -5.64
CA ASP A 98 38.56 -11.81 -5.07
C ASP A 98 38.48 -12.20 -3.58
N GLY A 99 37.51 -11.65 -2.83
CA GLY A 99 37.26 -12.02 -1.44
C GLY A 99 36.73 -13.45 -1.25
N LEU A 100 35.86 -13.93 -2.16
CA LEU A 100 35.40 -15.33 -2.13
C LEU A 100 36.50 -16.32 -2.52
N ALA A 101 37.43 -15.95 -3.43
CA ALA A 101 38.56 -16.77 -3.83
C ALA A 101 39.61 -16.90 -2.71
N ALA A 102 39.72 -15.91 -1.83
CA ALA A 102 40.64 -15.92 -0.69
C ALA A 102 40.26 -16.92 0.44
N GLY A 103 39.05 -17.48 0.38
CA GLY A 103 38.51 -18.38 1.41
C GLY A 103 38.07 -17.63 2.69
N PRO A 104 37.33 -18.29 3.60
CA PRO A 104 36.96 -17.69 4.86
C PRO A 104 38.21 -17.41 5.69
N GLY A 105 38.53 -16.14 5.93
CA GLY A 105 39.52 -15.76 6.93
C GLY A 105 39.13 -16.35 8.30
N PRO A 106 40.07 -16.51 9.25
CA PRO A 106 39.78 -17.13 10.53
C PRO A 106 38.62 -16.38 11.19
N GLY A 107 37.44 -17.05 11.27
CA GLY A 107 36.25 -16.53 11.92
C GLY A 107 36.55 -16.21 13.38
N PRO A 108 35.87 -15.23 13.99
CA PRO A 108 35.99 -15.01 15.41
C PRO A 108 35.61 -16.30 16.12
N THR A 109 36.50 -16.78 16.98
CA THR A 109 36.32 -17.94 17.85
C THR A 109 34.98 -17.79 18.60
N SER A 110 34.18 -18.84 18.50
CA SER A 110 32.93 -18.98 19.24
C SER A 110 33.18 -18.83 20.73
N ASP A 111 32.82 -17.72 21.31
CA ASP A 111 32.61 -17.61 22.76
C ASP A 111 31.38 -18.39 23.14
N LYS A 112 31.65 -19.53 23.75
CA LYS A 112 30.67 -20.37 24.41
C LYS A 112 30.03 -19.59 25.57
N PRO A 113 28.72 -19.59 25.73
CA PRO A 113 28.13 -19.03 26.95
C PRO A 113 28.54 -19.86 28.17
N PRO A 114 28.77 -19.22 29.33
CA PRO A 114 29.19 -19.92 30.54
C PRO A 114 28.08 -20.87 31.01
N LYS A 115 28.47 -22.08 31.33
CA LYS A 115 27.64 -23.06 32.03
C LYS A 115 27.17 -22.49 33.37
N ALA A 116 25.88 -22.44 33.57
CA ALA A 116 25.29 -22.35 34.92
C ALA A 116 25.45 -23.69 35.62
N ALA A 117 26.00 -23.61 36.83
CA ALA A 117 26.23 -24.72 37.70
C ALA A 117 24.92 -25.30 38.28
N ASP A 118 24.98 -26.60 38.49
CA ASP A 118 24.03 -27.44 39.22
C ASP A 118 23.69 -26.90 40.60
N GLU A 119 22.39 -26.96 40.92
CA GLU A 119 21.90 -27.42 42.21
C GLU A 119 20.40 -27.79 42.13
N ALA A 120 20.12 -29.08 42.21
CA ALA A 120 18.86 -29.62 42.70
C ALA A 120 19.11 -30.03 44.18
N PRO A 121 18.15 -30.34 45.06
CA PRO A 121 16.97 -31.11 44.80
C PRO A 121 15.70 -30.69 45.64
N GLY A 122 14.56 -31.32 45.39
CA GLY A 122 13.54 -31.45 46.39
C GLY A 122 12.09 -31.58 45.90
N THR A 123 11.71 -32.78 45.67
CA THR A 123 10.52 -33.53 46.11
C THR A 123 9.13 -32.87 46.08
N GLY A 124 8.22 -33.57 45.39
CA GLY A 124 6.92 -34.06 45.86
C GLY A 124 5.77 -33.09 45.55
N GLU A 125 4.72 -33.43 45.01
CA GLU A 125 3.78 -34.53 45.16
C GLU A 125 2.67 -34.41 44.10
N ILE A 126 2.25 -35.54 43.70
CA ILE A 126 1.08 -35.93 42.94
C ILE A 126 -0.20 -35.46 43.67
N PHE A 127 -1.14 -34.86 42.95
CA PHE A 127 -2.55 -35.05 43.28
C PHE A 127 -3.42 -35.18 42.02
N GLN A 128 -3.91 -36.39 41.85
CA GLN A 128 -5.12 -36.70 41.08
C GLN A 128 -6.32 -36.35 41.96
N GLY A 129 -7.38 -35.86 41.36
CA GLY A 129 -8.66 -35.69 42.04
C GLY A 129 -9.76 -35.36 41.02
N ARG A 130 -10.43 -36.41 40.55
CA ARG A 130 -11.81 -36.33 40.04
C ARG A 130 -12.70 -35.84 41.18
N ASP A 131 -13.70 -35.01 40.90
CA ASP A 131 -15.09 -35.43 40.97
C ASP A 131 -16.09 -34.33 40.57
N ARG A 132 -17.15 -34.84 40.04
CA ARG A 132 -18.43 -34.21 39.72
C ARG A 132 -19.09 -33.57 40.94
N LEU A 133 -19.90 -32.53 40.72
CA LEU A 133 -21.35 -32.54 41.05
C LEU A 133 -21.98 -31.12 40.91
N THR A 134 -23.01 -31.12 40.10
CA THR A 134 -24.36 -30.52 40.21
C THR A 134 -24.56 -29.05 40.52
N ALA A 135 -25.20 -28.41 39.55
CA ALA A 135 -26.38 -27.55 39.59
C ALA A 135 -26.61 -26.64 40.80
N ASP A 136 -26.73 -25.34 40.61
CA ASP A 136 -28.03 -24.71 40.70
C ASP A 136 -28.06 -23.30 40.08
N ARG A 137 -29.27 -22.93 39.70
CA ARG A 137 -29.79 -21.76 39.01
C ARG A 137 -29.54 -20.46 39.78
N THR A 138 -29.26 -19.37 39.04
CA THR A 138 -30.18 -18.22 38.96
C THR A 138 -29.54 -17.10 38.14
N GLY A 139 -30.22 -16.67 37.12
CA GLY A 139 -30.64 -15.28 36.90
C GLY A 139 -29.85 -14.42 35.93
N ALA A 140 -30.40 -14.32 34.74
CA ALA A 140 -30.54 -13.12 33.93
C ALA A 140 -29.30 -12.36 33.45
N ALA A 141 -28.99 -12.52 32.17
CA ALA A 141 -28.97 -11.41 31.19
C ALA A 141 -28.92 -12.03 29.77
N ARG A 142 -30.07 -12.11 29.15
CA ARG A 142 -30.18 -12.34 27.71
C ARG A 142 -29.59 -11.11 27.04
N GLN A 143 -28.44 -11.26 26.41
CA GLN A 143 -28.04 -10.39 25.34
C GLN A 143 -28.82 -10.83 24.10
N ASP A 144 -29.73 -9.97 23.68
CA ASP A 144 -30.45 -10.02 22.42
C ASP A 144 -29.42 -10.10 21.30
N GLU A 145 -29.15 -11.30 20.79
CA GLU A 145 -28.67 -11.50 19.44
C GLU A 145 -29.84 -11.20 18.50
N THR A 146 -29.99 -9.94 18.18
CA THR A 146 -30.84 -9.53 17.07
C THR A 146 -30.21 -10.11 15.80
N PRO A 147 -30.89 -10.98 15.04
CA PRO A 147 -30.38 -11.45 13.76
C PRO A 147 -30.16 -10.24 12.85
N PRO A 148 -29.16 -10.25 11.95
CA PRO A 148 -28.90 -9.14 11.08
C PRO A 148 -30.18 -8.85 10.29
N LYS A 149 -30.68 -7.62 10.45
CA LYS A 149 -31.84 -7.14 9.71
C LYS A 149 -31.52 -7.19 8.22
N THR A 150 -31.93 -8.21 7.54
CA THR A 150 -32.10 -8.31 6.10
C THR A 150 -33.27 -7.42 5.72
N HIS A 151 -32.97 -6.20 5.41
CA HIS A 151 -33.63 -5.20 4.56
C HIS A 151 -33.00 -3.84 4.90
N THR A 152 -31.77 -3.66 4.46
CA THR A 152 -31.23 -2.30 4.33
C THR A 152 -32.12 -1.64 3.25
N GLU A 153 -32.91 -0.64 3.63
CA GLU A 153 -33.60 0.21 2.65
C GLU A 153 -32.52 0.66 1.66
N ARG A 154 -32.72 0.32 0.38
CA ARG A 154 -31.77 0.70 -0.67
C ARG A 154 -31.74 2.21 -0.73
N GLU A 155 -30.55 2.76 -0.75
CA GLU A 155 -30.37 4.20 -0.88
C GLU A 155 -30.97 4.67 -2.21
N ASP A 156 -31.55 5.88 -2.20
CA ASP A 156 -32.10 6.49 -3.41
C ASP A 156 -30.97 6.84 -4.40
N LEU A 157 -31.08 6.32 -5.64
CA LEU A 157 -30.11 6.59 -6.69
C LEU A 157 -29.93 8.08 -6.96
N GLY A 158 -31.05 8.86 -6.88
CA GLY A 158 -31.00 10.31 -7.09
C GLY A 158 -30.15 11.01 -6.02
N ALA A 159 -30.30 10.59 -4.75
CA ALA A 159 -29.50 11.11 -3.65
C ALA A 159 -28.01 10.77 -3.81
N LEU A 160 -27.67 9.55 -4.26
CA LEU A 160 -26.29 9.13 -4.52
C LEU A 160 -25.64 9.90 -5.66
N LEU A 161 -26.38 10.15 -6.74
CA LEU A 161 -25.87 10.98 -7.85
C LEU A 161 -25.70 12.44 -7.42
N ALA A 162 -26.59 12.98 -6.57
CA ALA A 162 -26.43 14.30 -5.97
C ALA A 162 -25.19 14.37 -5.06
N GLU A 163 -24.91 13.31 -4.26
CA GLU A 163 -23.67 13.20 -3.46
C GLU A 163 -22.43 13.20 -4.37
N LEU A 164 -22.46 12.49 -5.50
CA LEU A 164 -21.40 12.53 -6.50
C LEU A 164 -21.17 13.94 -7.05
N ASP A 165 -22.25 14.66 -7.36
CA ASP A 165 -22.18 16.03 -7.90
C ASP A 165 -21.64 17.03 -6.88
N GLN A 166 -21.80 16.79 -5.58
CA GLN A 166 -21.23 17.62 -4.51
C GLN A 166 -19.71 17.44 -4.32
N LEU A 167 -19.10 16.40 -4.86
CA LEU A 167 -17.64 16.26 -4.80
C LEU A 167 -16.99 17.46 -5.50
N ILE A 168 -15.93 17.99 -4.90
CA ILE A 168 -15.21 19.14 -5.48
C ILE A 168 -14.49 18.65 -6.75
N GLY A 169 -14.59 19.43 -7.83
CA GLY A 169 -13.96 19.12 -9.12
C GLY A 169 -14.43 17.81 -9.75
N LEU A 170 -13.48 17.03 -10.28
CA LEU A 170 -13.69 15.67 -10.82
C LEU A 170 -14.74 15.59 -11.95
N ILE A 171 -14.90 16.65 -12.75
CA ILE A 171 -15.93 16.73 -13.81
C ILE A 171 -15.90 15.51 -14.74
N PRO A 172 -14.72 15.06 -15.29
CA PRO A 172 -14.67 13.89 -16.16
C PRO A 172 -15.08 12.59 -15.46
N VAL A 173 -14.75 12.47 -14.17
CA VAL A 173 -15.09 11.28 -13.35
C VAL A 173 -16.60 11.22 -13.12
N LYS A 174 -17.22 12.35 -12.75
CA LYS A 174 -18.67 12.47 -12.54
C LYS A 174 -19.45 12.07 -13.79
N GLN A 175 -19.05 12.59 -14.94
CA GLN A 175 -19.67 12.27 -16.23
C GLN A 175 -19.60 10.78 -16.52
N GLN A 176 -18.43 10.15 -16.35
CA GLN A 176 -18.27 8.73 -16.59
C GLN A 176 -19.06 7.85 -15.60
N VAL A 177 -19.11 8.22 -14.31
CA VAL A 177 -19.90 7.48 -13.32
C VAL A 177 -21.42 7.62 -13.62
N GLN A 178 -21.87 8.80 -14.00
CA GLN A 178 -23.27 9.02 -14.41
C GLN A 178 -23.61 8.20 -15.67
N GLU A 179 -22.73 8.16 -16.67
CA GLU A 179 -22.91 7.34 -17.85
C GLU A 179 -23.01 5.85 -17.50
N ILE A 180 -22.10 5.33 -16.67
CA ILE A 180 -22.12 3.94 -16.16
C ILE A 180 -23.46 3.66 -15.47
N ALA A 181 -23.91 4.56 -14.60
CA ALA A 181 -25.18 4.40 -13.89
C ALA A 181 -26.37 4.29 -14.88
N GLN A 182 -26.42 5.12 -15.91
CA GLN A 182 -27.48 5.07 -16.92
C GLN A 182 -27.45 3.78 -17.74
N VAL A 183 -26.27 3.32 -18.17
CA VAL A 183 -26.12 2.04 -18.90
C VAL A 183 -26.59 0.87 -18.03
N LYS A 184 -26.18 0.82 -16.77
CA LYS A 184 -26.62 -0.26 -15.84
C LYS A 184 -28.12 -0.20 -15.57
N ARG A 185 -28.71 1.00 -15.44
CA ARG A 185 -30.16 1.19 -15.34
C ARG A 185 -30.89 0.63 -16.54
N VAL A 186 -30.42 0.95 -17.76
CA VAL A 186 -31.01 0.42 -19.00
C VAL A 186 -30.85 -1.10 -19.07
N ALA A 187 -29.71 -1.65 -18.69
CA ALA A 187 -29.48 -3.10 -18.64
C ALA A 187 -30.49 -3.80 -17.71
N ASN A 188 -30.79 -3.20 -16.55
CA ASN A 188 -31.81 -3.69 -15.62
C ASN A 188 -33.21 -3.66 -16.21
N LEU A 189 -33.61 -2.55 -16.83
CA LEU A 189 -34.91 -2.44 -17.51
C LEU A 189 -35.05 -3.52 -18.60
N ARG A 190 -34.02 -3.75 -19.40
CA ARG A 190 -33.99 -4.82 -20.40
C ARG A 190 -34.26 -6.20 -19.78
N ARG A 191 -33.58 -6.49 -18.63
CA ARG A 191 -33.77 -7.75 -17.89
C ARG A 191 -35.21 -7.91 -17.40
N GLN A 192 -35.81 -6.85 -16.86
CA GLN A 192 -37.22 -6.82 -16.40
C GLN A 192 -38.20 -7.09 -17.53
N HIS A 193 -37.88 -6.66 -18.76
CA HIS A 193 -38.70 -6.91 -19.98
C HIS A 193 -38.31 -8.20 -20.69
N GLY A 194 -37.51 -9.08 -20.11
CA GLY A 194 -37.11 -10.37 -20.72
C GLY A 194 -36.19 -10.24 -21.94
N LEU A 195 -35.58 -9.05 -22.14
CA LEU A 195 -34.63 -8.81 -23.23
C LEU A 195 -33.22 -9.27 -22.82
N PRO A 196 -32.38 -9.71 -23.80
CA PRO A 196 -30.98 -10.04 -23.49
C PRO A 196 -30.27 -8.89 -22.78
N PRO A 197 -29.46 -9.19 -21.75
CA PRO A 197 -28.66 -8.14 -21.08
C PRO A 197 -27.64 -7.54 -22.05
N LEU A 198 -27.27 -6.28 -21.82
CA LEU A 198 -26.10 -5.68 -22.46
C LEU A 198 -24.88 -6.21 -21.72
N ASP A 199 -24.02 -6.90 -22.42
CA ASP A 199 -22.78 -7.47 -21.85
C ASP A 199 -21.72 -6.37 -21.82
N GLU A 200 -21.68 -5.60 -20.73
CA GLU A 200 -20.69 -4.55 -20.51
C GLU A 200 -19.86 -4.90 -19.27
N PRO A 201 -18.51 -4.93 -19.40
CA PRO A 201 -17.62 -5.18 -18.28
C PRO A 201 -17.93 -4.22 -17.11
N SER A 202 -18.05 -4.78 -15.91
CA SER A 202 -18.33 -3.97 -14.71
C SER A 202 -17.06 -3.54 -13.98
N HIS A 203 -15.91 -4.14 -14.30
CA HIS A 203 -14.64 -3.83 -13.67
C HIS A 203 -14.01 -2.57 -14.26
N LEU A 204 -13.34 -1.76 -13.43
CA LEU A 204 -12.88 -0.43 -13.79
C LEU A 204 -11.40 -0.22 -13.45
N VAL A 205 -10.77 0.67 -14.19
CA VAL A 205 -9.41 1.14 -13.91
C VAL A 205 -9.46 2.62 -13.52
N PHE A 206 -8.96 2.97 -12.36
CA PHE A 206 -8.84 4.35 -11.90
C PHE A 206 -7.40 4.81 -12.01
N VAL A 207 -7.13 5.84 -12.83
CA VAL A 207 -5.78 6.34 -13.04
C VAL A 207 -5.65 7.79 -12.59
N GLY A 208 -4.57 8.11 -11.87
CA GLY A 208 -4.30 9.47 -11.39
C GLY A 208 -3.38 9.51 -10.18
N ASN A 209 -2.92 10.70 -9.85
CA ASN A 209 -2.06 10.97 -8.71
C ASN A 209 -2.73 10.64 -7.36
N PRO A 210 -1.96 10.50 -6.26
CA PRO A 210 -2.51 10.30 -4.92
C PRO A 210 -3.42 11.47 -4.49
N GLY A 211 -4.41 11.17 -3.64
CA GLY A 211 -5.29 12.21 -3.08
C GLY A 211 -6.29 12.82 -4.06
N THR A 212 -6.49 12.27 -5.25
CA THR A 212 -7.46 12.73 -6.25
C THR A 212 -8.89 12.20 -6.02
N GLY A 213 -9.16 11.47 -4.93
CA GLY A 213 -10.51 11.01 -4.59
C GLY A 213 -10.89 9.63 -5.12
N LYS A 214 -9.96 8.82 -5.65
CA LYS A 214 -10.22 7.47 -6.19
C LYS A 214 -11.00 6.58 -5.23
N THR A 215 -10.57 6.45 -3.98
CA THR A 215 -11.25 5.65 -2.95
C THR A 215 -12.65 6.18 -2.62
N THR A 216 -12.81 7.50 -2.55
CA THR A 216 -14.12 8.13 -2.28
C THR A 216 -15.12 7.80 -3.38
N VAL A 217 -14.72 7.93 -4.64
CA VAL A 217 -15.56 7.60 -5.80
C VAL A 217 -15.83 6.09 -5.88
N ALA A 218 -14.84 5.23 -5.58
CA ALA A 218 -15.04 3.77 -5.56
C ALA A 218 -16.10 3.36 -4.54
N ARG A 219 -16.09 3.98 -3.34
CA ARG A 219 -17.09 3.75 -2.29
C ARG A 219 -18.49 4.19 -2.71
N LEU A 220 -18.59 5.36 -3.32
CA LEU A 220 -19.86 5.88 -3.81
C LEU A 220 -20.41 5.03 -4.98
N LEU A 221 -19.52 4.60 -5.88
CA LEU A 221 -19.88 3.72 -7.00
C LEU A 221 -20.43 2.37 -6.51
N GLY A 222 -19.88 1.80 -5.45
CA GLY A 222 -20.42 0.59 -4.83
C GLY A 222 -21.86 0.78 -4.37
N ARG A 223 -22.17 1.88 -3.69
CA ARG A 223 -23.54 2.25 -3.27
C ARG A 223 -24.46 2.47 -4.47
N ILE A 224 -23.97 3.14 -5.51
CA ILE A 224 -24.72 3.33 -6.77
C ILE A 224 -25.04 1.97 -7.42
N TYR A 225 -24.09 1.04 -7.47
CA TYR A 225 -24.32 -0.30 -8.02
C TYR A 225 -25.32 -1.12 -7.20
N ALA A 226 -25.33 -0.96 -5.87
CA ALA A 226 -26.33 -1.57 -5.01
C ALA A 226 -27.73 -0.97 -5.25
N ALA A 227 -27.83 0.34 -5.36
CA ALA A 227 -29.10 1.03 -5.67
C ALA A 227 -29.65 0.62 -7.05
N LEU A 228 -28.77 0.34 -8.00
CA LEU A 228 -29.12 -0.16 -9.34
C LEU A 228 -29.30 -1.69 -9.42
N GLU A 229 -29.26 -2.41 -8.32
CA GLU A 229 -29.35 -3.88 -8.29
C GLU A 229 -28.29 -4.61 -9.14
N VAL A 230 -27.14 -3.95 -9.37
CA VAL A 230 -25.98 -4.56 -10.01
C VAL A 230 -25.20 -5.40 -9.01
N LEU A 231 -25.13 -4.92 -7.76
CA LEU A 231 -24.49 -5.61 -6.64
C LEU A 231 -25.49 -5.84 -5.50
N PRO A 232 -25.38 -6.93 -4.75
CA PRO A 232 -26.27 -7.23 -3.63
C PRO A 232 -26.14 -6.24 -2.47
N ALA A 233 -24.94 -5.75 -2.13
CA ALA A 233 -24.69 -4.96 -0.92
C ALA A 233 -23.99 -3.61 -1.18
N GLY A 234 -23.07 -3.52 -2.15
CA GLY A 234 -22.37 -2.28 -2.50
C GLY A 234 -21.28 -1.83 -1.51
N GLY A 235 -20.86 -2.69 -0.58
CA GLY A 235 -19.75 -2.41 0.33
C GLY A 235 -18.42 -2.28 -0.43
N LEU A 236 -17.44 -1.56 0.15
CA LEU A 236 -16.09 -1.42 -0.39
C LEU A 236 -15.10 -2.19 0.47
N VAL A 237 -14.32 -3.09 -0.14
CA VAL A 237 -13.11 -3.69 0.42
C VAL A 237 -11.91 -3.05 -0.27
N GLU A 238 -10.99 -2.49 0.51
CA GLU A 238 -9.75 -1.90 0.02
C GLU A 238 -8.61 -2.89 0.24
N ALA A 239 -7.76 -3.08 -0.76
CA ALA A 239 -6.61 -3.98 -0.70
C ALA A 239 -5.40 -3.38 -1.42
N THR A 240 -4.23 -3.81 -1.02
CA THR A 240 -2.94 -3.51 -1.62
C THR A 240 -2.23 -4.81 -2.00
N ARG A 241 -1.04 -4.73 -2.63
CA ARG A 241 -0.20 -5.92 -2.85
C ARG A 241 0.03 -6.73 -1.58
N ALA A 242 0.24 -6.08 -0.43
CA ALA A 242 0.52 -6.75 0.83
C ALA A 242 -0.64 -7.64 1.33
N ASP A 243 -1.87 -7.28 0.97
CA ASP A 243 -3.07 -8.01 1.35
C ASP A 243 -3.33 -9.23 0.44
N LEU A 244 -2.84 -9.18 -0.80
CA LEU A 244 -3.07 -10.20 -1.82
C LEU A 244 -1.92 -11.22 -1.92
N VAL A 245 -0.69 -10.77 -1.72
CA VAL A 245 0.52 -11.60 -1.93
C VAL A 245 0.98 -12.22 -0.62
N GLY A 246 1.23 -13.53 -0.64
CA GLY A 246 1.82 -14.27 0.48
C GLY A 246 3.34 -14.19 0.49
N GLY A 247 3.93 -14.51 1.64
CA GLY A 247 5.39 -14.59 1.78
C GLY A 247 6.00 -15.91 1.34
N TYR A 248 5.17 -16.95 1.12
CA TYR A 248 5.62 -18.32 0.81
C TYR A 248 4.80 -18.92 -0.33
N VAL A 249 5.38 -19.94 -0.98
CA VAL A 249 4.71 -20.70 -2.04
C VAL A 249 3.36 -21.23 -1.58
N GLY A 250 2.32 -21.03 -2.39
CA GLY A 250 0.96 -21.52 -2.13
C GLY A 250 0.11 -20.65 -1.18
N GLN A 251 0.66 -19.59 -0.58
CA GLN A 251 -0.11 -18.68 0.28
C GLN A 251 -0.83 -17.57 -0.50
N THR A 252 -0.29 -17.19 -1.66
CA THR A 252 -0.81 -16.06 -2.44
C THR A 252 -2.21 -16.32 -2.95
N ALA A 253 -2.47 -17.48 -3.56
CA ALA A 253 -3.79 -17.83 -4.04
C ALA A 253 -4.83 -17.87 -2.89
N LEU A 254 -4.46 -18.36 -1.71
CA LEU A 254 -5.33 -18.36 -0.53
C LEU A 254 -5.64 -16.94 -0.05
N LYS A 255 -4.63 -16.10 0.13
CA LYS A 255 -4.80 -14.69 0.54
C LYS A 255 -5.66 -13.92 -0.45
N THR A 256 -5.36 -14.04 -1.74
CA THR A 256 -6.14 -13.38 -2.79
C THR A 256 -7.60 -13.82 -2.75
N ARG A 257 -7.86 -15.13 -2.58
CA ARG A 257 -9.22 -15.68 -2.43
C ARG A 257 -9.92 -15.13 -1.19
N GLU A 258 -9.27 -15.06 -0.04
CA GLU A 258 -9.85 -14.50 1.19
C GLU A 258 -10.25 -13.03 1.05
N VAL A 259 -9.43 -12.22 0.39
CA VAL A 259 -9.73 -10.80 0.12
C VAL A 259 -10.94 -10.69 -0.80
N ILE A 260 -10.97 -11.50 -1.87
CA ILE A 260 -12.09 -11.51 -2.83
C ILE A 260 -13.38 -11.96 -2.14
N GLN A 261 -13.35 -13.02 -1.31
CA GLN A 261 -14.52 -13.49 -0.57
C GLN A 261 -15.12 -12.42 0.33
N LYS A 262 -14.30 -11.55 0.95
CA LYS A 262 -14.78 -10.41 1.76
C LYS A 262 -15.45 -9.33 0.89
N ALA A 263 -15.10 -9.25 -0.39
CA ALA A 263 -15.61 -8.24 -1.31
C ALA A 263 -16.83 -8.72 -2.12
N ILE A 264 -17.17 -10.01 -2.08
CA ILE A 264 -18.36 -10.55 -2.78
C ILE A 264 -19.61 -9.81 -2.31
N GLY A 265 -20.46 -9.45 -3.24
CA GLY A 265 -21.62 -8.60 -3.02
C GLY A 265 -21.34 -7.12 -3.13
N GLY A 266 -20.08 -6.69 -3.29
CA GLY A 266 -19.64 -5.31 -3.29
C GLY A 266 -18.52 -5.03 -4.28
N VAL A 267 -17.70 -4.05 -3.92
CA VAL A 267 -16.56 -3.56 -4.70
C VAL A 267 -15.25 -3.93 -4.01
N LEU A 268 -14.31 -4.50 -4.75
CA LEU A 268 -12.90 -4.64 -4.36
C LEU A 268 -12.10 -3.53 -5.03
N LEU A 269 -11.51 -2.64 -4.26
CA LEU A 269 -10.54 -1.66 -4.74
C LEU A 269 -9.12 -2.15 -4.44
N ILE A 270 -8.33 -2.37 -5.48
CA ILE A 270 -6.90 -2.69 -5.35
C ILE A 270 -6.10 -1.42 -5.65
N ASP A 271 -5.56 -0.79 -4.60
CA ASP A 271 -4.75 0.41 -4.77
C ASP A 271 -3.30 0.04 -5.13
N GLU A 272 -2.66 0.89 -5.95
CA GLU A 272 -1.33 0.62 -6.51
C GLU A 272 -1.22 -0.77 -7.16
N ALA A 273 -2.26 -1.20 -7.89
CA ALA A 273 -2.35 -2.55 -8.44
C ALA A 273 -1.16 -2.94 -9.33
N TYR A 274 -0.48 -1.99 -9.95
CA TYR A 274 0.76 -2.20 -10.71
C TYR A 274 1.89 -2.80 -9.85
N ALA A 275 1.81 -2.68 -8.52
CA ALA A 275 2.76 -3.33 -7.63
C ALA A 275 2.70 -4.87 -7.73
N LEU A 276 1.57 -5.44 -8.16
CA LEU A 276 1.42 -6.88 -8.42
C LEU A 276 2.27 -7.36 -9.60
N SER A 277 2.57 -6.50 -10.58
CA SER A 277 3.37 -6.85 -11.75
C SER A 277 4.86 -6.45 -11.64
N ARG A 278 5.29 -5.88 -10.50
CA ARG A 278 6.70 -5.58 -10.27
C ARG A 278 7.44 -6.87 -9.97
N TYR A 279 8.39 -7.22 -10.82
CA TYR A 279 9.31 -8.33 -10.59
C TYR A 279 10.27 -7.98 -9.44
N GLU A 280 9.89 -8.31 -8.22
CA GLU A 280 10.79 -8.29 -7.08
C GLU A 280 11.31 -9.71 -6.85
N SER A 281 12.39 -10.05 -7.59
CA SER A 281 13.16 -11.30 -7.45
C SER A 281 12.46 -12.67 -7.64
N GLY A 282 12.92 -13.43 -8.61
CA GLY A 282 12.94 -14.91 -8.83
C GLY A 282 11.69 -15.78 -8.58
N ASN A 283 10.90 -15.51 -7.57
CA ASN A 283 9.59 -16.09 -7.29
C ASN A 283 8.60 -14.95 -7.12
N ASP A 284 8.11 -14.41 -8.23
CA ASP A 284 7.11 -13.33 -8.16
C ASP A 284 5.72 -13.90 -7.93
N PHE A 285 5.32 -13.98 -6.67
CA PHE A 285 3.97 -14.35 -6.27
C PHE A 285 2.89 -13.34 -6.71
N GLY A 286 3.27 -12.17 -7.25
CA GLY A 286 2.34 -11.20 -7.77
C GLY A 286 1.62 -11.70 -9.02
N ILE A 287 2.29 -12.47 -9.88
CA ILE A 287 1.67 -13.13 -11.05
C ILE A 287 0.62 -14.15 -10.59
N GLU A 288 0.93 -14.96 -9.57
CA GLU A 288 -0.04 -15.91 -8.98
C GLU A 288 -1.28 -15.17 -8.42
N ALA A 289 -1.08 -14.00 -7.80
CA ALA A 289 -2.19 -13.16 -7.36
C ALA A 289 -3.05 -12.66 -8.54
N ILE A 290 -2.40 -12.20 -9.62
CA ILE A 290 -3.10 -11.74 -10.84
C ILE A 290 -3.90 -12.87 -11.47
N ASP A 291 -3.31 -14.05 -11.65
CA ASP A 291 -3.99 -15.21 -12.26
C ASP A 291 -5.19 -15.65 -11.40
N THR A 292 -5.02 -15.68 -10.07
CA THR A 292 -6.10 -15.99 -9.13
C THR A 292 -7.21 -14.93 -9.19
N LEU A 293 -6.84 -13.66 -9.24
CA LEU A 293 -7.78 -12.53 -9.36
C LEU A 293 -8.61 -12.64 -10.64
N VAL A 294 -7.95 -12.85 -11.78
CA VAL A 294 -8.60 -13.00 -13.11
C VAL A 294 -9.59 -14.16 -13.12
N ALA A 295 -9.24 -15.31 -12.52
CA ALA A 295 -10.12 -16.46 -12.42
C ALA A 295 -11.36 -16.17 -11.57
N LEU A 296 -11.18 -15.55 -10.40
CA LEU A 296 -12.27 -15.24 -9.48
C LEU A 296 -13.16 -14.07 -9.96
N MET A 297 -12.62 -13.13 -10.72
CA MET A 297 -13.42 -12.09 -11.40
C MET A 297 -14.42 -12.70 -12.40
N GLU A 298 -14.05 -13.80 -13.07
CA GLU A 298 -14.95 -14.51 -13.96
C GLU A 298 -16.00 -15.32 -13.19
N GLU A 299 -15.57 -16.02 -12.13
CA GLU A 299 -16.46 -16.81 -11.27
C GLU A 299 -17.53 -15.94 -10.61
N HIS A 300 -17.16 -14.73 -10.16
CA HIS A 300 -18.00 -13.77 -9.44
C HIS A 300 -18.44 -12.57 -10.28
N ARG A 301 -18.51 -12.70 -11.62
CA ARG A 301 -18.83 -11.58 -12.51
C ARG A 301 -20.17 -10.89 -12.26
N GLN A 302 -21.09 -11.55 -11.54
CA GLN A 302 -22.45 -11.06 -11.27
C GLN A 302 -22.57 -10.36 -9.90
N ASP A 303 -21.68 -10.63 -8.98
CA ASP A 303 -21.77 -10.19 -7.59
C ASP A 303 -20.50 -9.51 -7.05
N LEU A 304 -19.50 -9.32 -7.92
CA LEU A 304 -18.26 -8.62 -7.58
C LEU A 304 -17.87 -7.61 -8.67
N VAL A 305 -17.55 -6.40 -8.23
CA VAL A 305 -16.88 -5.39 -9.08
C VAL A 305 -15.47 -5.18 -8.57
N VAL A 306 -14.49 -5.32 -9.45
CA VAL A 306 -13.09 -5.01 -9.13
C VAL A 306 -12.71 -3.66 -9.74
N ILE A 307 -12.14 -2.80 -8.95
CA ILE A 307 -11.54 -1.54 -9.36
C ILE A 307 -10.04 -1.63 -9.06
N VAL A 308 -9.21 -1.43 -10.08
CA VAL A 308 -7.76 -1.33 -9.90
C VAL A 308 -7.34 0.13 -10.04
N ALA A 309 -6.49 0.61 -9.12
CA ALA A 309 -6.08 2.00 -9.10
C ALA A 309 -4.56 2.15 -9.13
N GLY A 310 -4.08 3.26 -9.70
CA GLY A 310 -2.65 3.57 -9.76
C GLY A 310 -2.31 4.74 -10.68
N TYR A 311 -1.02 4.92 -10.93
CA TYR A 311 -0.53 5.92 -11.87
C TYR A 311 -0.80 5.51 -13.33
N PRO A 312 -1.09 6.47 -14.25
CA PRO A 312 -1.50 6.15 -15.61
C PRO A 312 -0.54 5.23 -16.36
N ALA A 313 0.74 5.54 -16.39
CA ALA A 313 1.74 4.79 -17.14
C ALA A 313 1.95 3.37 -16.57
N GLU A 314 1.99 3.24 -15.24
CA GLU A 314 2.12 1.96 -14.56
C GLU A 314 0.90 1.08 -14.74
N MET A 315 -0.30 1.67 -14.72
CA MET A 315 -1.54 0.93 -14.95
C MET A 315 -1.67 0.46 -16.39
N GLU A 316 -1.23 1.24 -17.36
CA GLU A 316 -1.15 0.79 -18.75
C GLU A 316 -0.23 -0.43 -18.89
N HIS A 317 0.95 -0.40 -18.24
CA HIS A 317 1.85 -1.54 -18.23
C HIS A 317 1.22 -2.74 -17.53
N PHE A 318 0.63 -2.56 -16.35
CA PHE A 318 -0.05 -3.60 -15.57
C PHE A 318 -1.12 -4.34 -16.38
N LEU A 319 -1.96 -3.63 -17.10
CA LEU A 319 -3.01 -4.24 -17.93
C LEU A 319 -2.44 -5.08 -19.09
N LYS A 320 -1.23 -4.76 -19.56
CA LYS A 320 -0.55 -5.50 -20.64
C LYS A 320 0.17 -6.76 -20.13
N THR A 321 0.39 -6.92 -18.83
CA THR A 321 1.11 -8.08 -18.28
C THR A 321 0.31 -9.38 -18.37
N ASN A 322 -1.02 -9.30 -18.41
CA ASN A 322 -1.89 -10.46 -18.50
C ASN A 322 -3.07 -10.15 -19.44
N PRO A 323 -3.25 -10.92 -20.55
CA PRO A 323 -4.38 -10.73 -21.49
C PRO A 323 -5.75 -10.83 -20.83
N GLY A 324 -5.86 -11.61 -19.74
CA GLY A 324 -7.08 -11.74 -18.95
C GLY A 324 -7.47 -10.45 -18.22
N LEU A 325 -6.50 -9.63 -17.82
CA LEU A 325 -6.78 -8.31 -17.24
C LEU A 325 -7.38 -7.37 -18.27
N SER A 326 -6.72 -7.22 -19.43
CA SER A 326 -7.15 -6.27 -20.46
C SER A 326 -8.54 -6.59 -21.03
N SER A 327 -8.96 -7.86 -21.03
CA SER A 327 -10.29 -8.27 -21.49
C SER A 327 -11.40 -8.02 -20.46
N ARG A 328 -11.09 -7.93 -19.16
CA ARG A 328 -12.06 -7.76 -18.07
C ARG A 328 -12.22 -6.31 -17.62
N PHE A 329 -11.18 -5.50 -17.75
CA PHE A 329 -11.23 -4.08 -17.42
C PHE A 329 -11.68 -3.28 -18.65
N GLY A 330 -12.99 -3.04 -18.75
CA GLY A 330 -13.58 -2.41 -19.95
C GLY A 330 -13.43 -0.89 -20.02
N ARG A 331 -13.16 -0.21 -18.88
CA ARG A 331 -13.17 1.25 -18.85
C ARG A 331 -12.09 1.80 -17.94
N VAL A 332 -11.36 2.80 -18.45
CA VAL A 332 -10.35 3.57 -17.70
C VAL A 332 -10.93 4.93 -17.35
N ILE A 333 -10.96 5.27 -16.07
CA ILE A 333 -11.46 6.55 -15.55
C ILE A 333 -10.28 7.39 -15.06
N PRO A 334 -9.95 8.49 -15.76
CA PRO A 334 -8.90 9.40 -15.34
C PRO A 334 -9.36 10.31 -14.20
N PHE A 335 -8.54 10.40 -13.15
CA PHE A 335 -8.67 11.32 -12.04
C PHE A 335 -7.62 12.41 -12.19
N PRO A 336 -7.98 13.57 -12.75
CA PRO A 336 -7.04 14.68 -12.92
C PRO A 336 -6.62 15.25 -11.56
N ASP A 337 -5.48 15.94 -11.55
CA ASP A 337 -5.08 16.74 -10.40
C ASP A 337 -6.05 17.91 -10.20
N TYR A 338 -6.27 18.26 -8.95
CA TYR A 338 -7.10 19.42 -8.59
C TYR A 338 -6.37 20.73 -8.92
N SER A 339 -7.13 21.73 -9.36
CA SER A 339 -6.64 23.12 -9.46
C SER A 339 -6.34 23.70 -8.07
N ALA A 340 -5.64 24.84 -8.00
CA ALA A 340 -5.42 25.53 -6.73
C ALA A 340 -6.74 25.91 -6.06
N GLU A 341 -7.70 26.43 -6.82
CA GLU A 341 -9.04 26.81 -6.36
C GLU A 341 -9.80 25.60 -5.79
N GLU A 342 -9.74 24.44 -6.46
CA GLU A 342 -10.36 23.19 -5.99
C GLU A 342 -9.70 22.69 -4.70
N LEU A 343 -8.38 22.82 -4.56
CA LEU A 343 -7.65 22.46 -3.33
C LEU A 343 -8.02 23.41 -2.18
N VAL A 344 -8.18 24.69 -2.43
CA VAL A 344 -8.70 25.67 -1.43
C VAL A 344 -10.13 25.32 -1.04
N ALA A 345 -10.99 24.92 -1.97
CA ALA A 345 -12.34 24.45 -1.66
C ALA A 345 -12.32 23.18 -0.79
N ILE A 346 -11.39 22.24 -1.04
CA ILE A 346 -11.17 21.05 -0.19
C ILE A 346 -10.72 21.47 1.22
N PHE A 347 -9.86 22.47 1.34
CA PHE A 347 -9.46 23.02 2.64
C PHE A 347 -10.66 23.59 3.41
N HIS A 348 -11.50 24.38 2.75
CA HIS A 348 -12.74 24.90 3.35
C HIS A 348 -13.69 23.79 3.81
N LEU A 349 -13.80 22.71 3.04
CA LEU A 349 -14.58 21.54 3.44
C LEU A 349 -14.00 20.88 4.71
N MET A 350 -12.68 20.75 4.82
CA MET A 350 -12.03 20.24 6.03
C MET A 350 -12.24 21.18 7.24
N CYS A 351 -12.14 22.49 7.03
CA CYS A 351 -12.44 23.50 8.05
C CYS A 351 -13.89 23.38 8.56
N SER A 352 -14.84 23.29 7.64
CA SER A 352 -16.27 23.16 7.97
C SER A 352 -16.54 21.87 8.77
N THR A 353 -15.97 20.74 8.33
CA THR A 353 -16.10 19.45 9.02
C THR A 353 -15.52 19.48 10.43
N SER A 354 -14.42 20.22 10.62
CA SER A 354 -13.75 20.39 11.91
C SER A 354 -14.29 21.56 12.73
N GLN A 355 -15.31 22.27 12.24
CA GLN A 355 -15.91 23.44 12.87
C GLN A 355 -14.90 24.57 13.17
N VAL A 356 -13.90 24.75 12.29
CA VAL A 356 -12.95 25.86 12.38
C VAL A 356 -13.16 26.85 11.25
N GLN A 357 -12.81 28.13 11.48
CA GLN A 357 -13.00 29.22 10.55
C GLN A 357 -11.64 29.83 10.19
N PRO A 358 -11.19 29.69 8.95
CA PRO A 358 -9.93 30.28 8.51
C PRO A 358 -10.10 31.79 8.25
N HIS A 359 -9.12 32.57 8.73
CA HIS A 359 -9.02 33.99 8.40
C HIS A 359 -8.78 34.18 6.90
N PRO A 360 -9.36 35.21 6.25
CA PRO A 360 -9.17 35.45 4.82
C PRO A 360 -7.68 35.52 4.38
N ASP A 361 -6.83 36.14 5.17
CA ASP A 361 -5.39 36.24 4.87
C ASP A 361 -4.70 34.87 4.91
N LEU A 362 -5.14 33.94 5.77
CA LEU A 362 -4.66 32.56 5.79
C LEU A 362 -5.02 31.87 4.46
N VAL A 363 -6.27 32.02 4.03
CA VAL A 363 -6.76 31.43 2.77
C VAL A 363 -5.97 31.99 1.56
N ALA A 364 -5.71 33.29 1.54
CA ALA A 364 -4.92 33.93 0.48
C ALA A 364 -3.48 33.40 0.43
N ARG A 365 -2.84 33.19 1.58
CA ARG A 365 -1.52 32.57 1.67
C ARG A 365 -1.54 31.12 1.22
N LEU A 366 -2.55 30.36 1.61
CA LEU A 366 -2.74 28.97 1.20
C LEU A 366 -2.90 28.85 -0.31
N ASP A 367 -3.72 29.69 -0.92
CA ASP A 367 -3.94 29.69 -2.38
C ASP A 367 -2.63 29.95 -3.13
N GLN A 368 -1.86 30.96 -2.72
CA GLN A 368 -0.54 31.25 -3.28
C GLN A 368 0.43 30.07 -3.10
N TYR A 369 0.45 29.45 -1.94
CA TYR A 369 1.28 28.30 -1.65
C TYR A 369 0.91 27.09 -2.54
N LEU A 370 -0.36 26.76 -2.62
CA LEU A 370 -0.86 25.64 -3.44
C LEU A 370 -0.63 25.87 -4.94
N GLY A 371 -0.66 27.14 -5.39
CA GLY A 371 -0.36 27.51 -6.78
C GLY A 371 1.09 27.28 -7.19
N LYS A 372 2.04 27.32 -6.23
CA LYS A 372 3.48 27.10 -6.49
C LYS A 372 3.86 25.63 -6.64
N TRP A 373 3.01 24.69 -6.22
CA TRP A 373 3.31 23.27 -6.30
C TRP A 373 3.28 22.76 -7.75
N PRO A 374 4.34 22.07 -8.21
CA PRO A 374 4.34 21.47 -9.54
C PRO A 374 3.31 20.33 -9.62
N ARG A 375 2.53 20.29 -10.71
CA ARG A 375 1.54 19.24 -10.99
C ARG A 375 2.19 18.05 -11.70
N ASN A 376 3.30 17.57 -11.17
CA ASN A 376 4.03 16.43 -11.71
C ASN A 376 3.55 15.10 -11.12
N ARG A 377 4.20 14.02 -11.52
CA ARG A 377 3.93 12.68 -10.97
C ARG A 377 4.16 12.66 -9.45
N GLY A 378 3.18 12.12 -8.71
CA GLY A 378 3.26 12.04 -7.25
C GLY A 378 2.70 13.26 -6.53
N PHE A 379 2.17 14.26 -7.23
CA PHE A 379 1.51 15.39 -6.60
C PHE A 379 0.38 14.94 -5.66
N GLY A 380 0.43 15.42 -4.41
CA GLY A 380 -0.38 14.87 -3.30
C GLY A 380 -1.84 15.28 -3.28
N ASN A 381 -2.27 16.27 -4.07
CA ASN A 381 -3.66 16.71 -4.16
C ASN A 381 -4.31 16.96 -2.77
N ALA A 382 -5.48 16.37 -2.50
CA ALA A 382 -6.16 16.50 -1.20
C ALA A 382 -5.34 15.94 -0.02
N ARG A 383 -4.37 15.05 -0.25
CA ARG A 383 -3.45 14.57 0.80
C ARG A 383 -2.51 15.70 1.22
N LEU A 384 -1.98 16.47 0.27
CA LEU A 384 -1.21 17.69 0.57
C LEU A 384 -2.03 18.68 1.39
N VAL A 385 -3.26 18.99 0.95
CA VAL A 385 -4.14 19.91 1.68
C VAL A 385 -4.41 19.42 3.10
N ARG A 386 -4.60 18.12 3.30
CA ARG A 386 -4.79 17.52 4.63
C ARG A 386 -3.57 17.73 5.52
N ASN A 387 -2.35 17.53 4.98
CA ASN A 387 -1.12 17.74 5.74
C ASN A 387 -0.95 19.22 6.13
N VAL A 388 -1.21 20.14 5.19
CA VAL A 388 -1.22 21.58 5.45
C VAL A 388 -2.24 21.93 6.54
N PHE A 389 -3.44 21.38 6.46
CA PHE A 389 -4.49 21.59 7.46
C PHE A 389 -4.04 21.13 8.86
N HIS A 390 -3.46 19.95 8.97
CA HIS A 390 -2.93 19.45 10.25
C HIS A 390 -1.77 20.30 10.77
N HIS A 391 -0.91 20.80 9.88
CA HIS A 391 0.15 21.74 10.26
C HIS A 391 -0.43 23.02 10.86
N ILE A 392 -1.42 23.63 10.21
CA ILE A 392 -2.11 24.84 10.68
C ILE A 392 -2.75 24.60 12.05
N LEU A 393 -3.46 23.47 12.25
CA LEU A 393 -4.03 23.10 13.53
C LEU A 393 -2.96 22.93 14.62
N GLY A 394 -1.81 22.35 14.29
CA GLY A 394 -0.68 22.26 15.21
C GLY A 394 -0.15 23.62 15.64
N ARG A 395 -0.05 24.58 14.71
CA ARG A 395 0.36 25.96 14.99
C ARG A 395 -0.68 26.71 15.85
N GLN A 396 -1.97 26.54 15.54
CA GLN A 396 -3.06 27.05 16.39
C GLN A 396 -2.93 26.51 17.82
N ALA A 397 -2.72 25.20 17.98
CA ALA A 397 -2.58 24.59 19.31
C ALA A 397 -1.38 25.16 20.08
N LEU A 398 -0.24 25.38 19.42
CA LEU A 398 0.92 26.04 20.03
C LEU A 398 0.60 27.47 20.46
N ARG A 399 -0.09 28.25 19.64
CA ARG A 399 -0.51 29.63 19.96
C ARG A 399 -1.42 29.69 21.18
N LEU A 400 -2.34 28.74 21.31
CA LEU A 400 -3.32 28.69 22.40
C LEU A 400 -2.79 28.03 23.67
N SER A 401 -1.68 27.29 23.63
CA SER A 401 -1.15 26.52 24.76
C SER A 401 -0.75 27.36 25.99
N GLY A 402 -0.50 28.64 25.79
CA GLY A 402 -0.15 29.57 26.89
C GLY A 402 -1.34 30.32 27.50
N GLU A 403 -2.53 30.13 27.01
CA GLU A 403 -3.74 30.84 27.45
C GLU A 403 -4.48 30.01 28.53
N PRO A 404 -4.69 30.54 29.76
CA PRO A 404 -5.33 29.77 30.84
C PRO A 404 -6.83 29.47 30.60
N ASP A 405 -7.53 30.36 29.87
CA ASP A 405 -8.95 30.23 29.55
C ASP A 405 -9.17 30.55 28.06
N VAL A 406 -9.25 29.49 27.25
CA VAL A 406 -9.47 29.64 25.81
C VAL A 406 -10.97 29.59 25.50
N SER A 407 -11.55 30.67 24.95
CA SER A 407 -12.94 30.71 24.52
C SER A 407 -13.20 29.81 23.31
N LYS A 408 -14.47 29.40 23.13
CA LYS A 408 -14.89 28.59 21.97
C LYS A 408 -14.55 29.26 20.64
N GLU A 409 -14.74 30.58 20.57
CA GLU A 409 -14.45 31.38 19.38
C GLU A 409 -12.96 31.26 19.00
N ARG A 410 -12.07 31.39 20.00
CA ARG A 410 -10.62 31.25 19.82
C ARG A 410 -10.20 29.84 19.36
N LEU A 411 -10.89 28.80 19.87
CA LEU A 411 -10.66 27.40 19.44
C LEU A 411 -11.11 27.17 18.00
N CYS A 412 -12.10 27.91 17.52
CA CYS A 412 -12.60 27.76 16.15
C CYS A 412 -11.84 28.63 15.14
N GLU A 413 -11.01 29.58 15.55
CA GLU A 413 -10.37 30.57 14.68
C GLU A 413 -8.98 30.11 14.24
N LEU A 414 -8.72 30.09 12.91
CA LEU A 414 -7.41 29.88 12.32
C LEU A 414 -6.88 31.21 11.79
N LEU A 415 -5.76 31.69 12.32
CA LEU A 415 -5.15 32.98 11.97
C LEU A 415 -4.10 32.84 10.86
N ALA A 416 -3.78 33.94 10.20
CA ALA A 416 -2.73 33.97 9.17
C ALA A 416 -1.36 33.51 9.68
N ASP A 417 -1.06 33.76 10.96
CA ASP A 417 0.20 33.35 11.59
C ASP A 417 0.27 31.85 11.95
N ASP A 418 -0.87 31.15 11.91
CA ASP A 418 -0.91 29.70 12.02
C ASP A 418 -0.42 29.01 10.72
N PHE A 419 -0.31 29.76 9.60
CA PHE A 419 0.30 29.29 8.35
C PHE A 419 1.78 29.68 8.33
N ALA A 420 2.64 28.72 8.64
CA ALA A 420 4.11 28.90 8.70
C ALA A 420 4.84 27.80 7.91
N LEU A 421 4.44 27.65 6.63
CA LEU A 421 5.08 26.73 5.71
C LEU A 421 6.01 27.50 4.76
N GLU A 422 7.16 26.91 4.47
CA GLU A 422 8.08 27.40 3.44
C GLU A 422 7.54 27.04 2.05
N ASP A 423 7.89 27.87 1.06
CA ASP A 423 7.51 27.60 -0.34
C ASP A 423 8.09 26.25 -0.81
N PRO A 424 7.34 25.49 -1.62
CA PRO A 424 7.85 24.25 -2.16
C PRO A 424 9.05 24.49 -3.07
N ASP A 425 10.01 23.59 -3.04
CA ASP A 425 11.11 23.56 -4.02
C ASP A 425 10.52 23.27 -5.42
N PRO A 426 10.69 24.17 -6.40
CA PRO A 426 10.17 23.96 -7.76
C PRO A 426 10.75 22.73 -8.45
N ASP A 427 11.95 22.30 -8.06
CA ASP A 427 12.64 21.12 -8.61
C ASP A 427 12.38 19.84 -7.79
N MET A 428 11.45 19.88 -6.83
CA MET A 428 11.13 18.74 -5.99
C MET A 428 10.56 17.59 -6.81
N ASP A 429 11.32 16.49 -6.89
CA ASP A 429 10.83 15.25 -7.46
C ASP A 429 10.11 14.45 -6.37
N PHE A 430 8.80 14.27 -6.52
CA PHE A 430 8.00 13.57 -5.52
C PHE A 430 8.37 12.10 -5.46
N ARG A 431 9.03 11.68 -4.41
CA ARG A 431 9.11 10.26 -4.07
C ARG A 431 7.78 9.82 -3.47
N PRO A 432 7.22 8.66 -3.87
CA PRO A 432 6.01 8.13 -3.27
C PRO A 432 6.15 8.08 -1.73
N GLY A 433 5.25 8.78 -1.02
CA GLY A 433 5.25 8.84 0.45
C GLY A 433 5.92 10.07 1.10
N GLN A 434 6.61 10.92 0.35
CA GLN A 434 7.12 12.21 0.85
C GLN A 434 6.06 13.31 0.63
N TYR A 435 5.18 13.44 1.59
CA TYR A 435 4.26 14.58 1.66
C TYR A 435 4.52 15.32 2.98
N LEU A 436 5.34 16.40 2.92
CA LEU A 436 5.79 17.25 4.05
C LEU A 436 6.61 16.50 5.11
#